data_88a8296b53211fe4e15486b49109988f
#
_entry.id   88a8296b53211fe4e15486b49109988f
#
_cell.length_a   1.000
_cell.length_b   1.000
_cell.length_c   1.000
_cell.angle_alpha   90.00
_cell.angle_beta   90.00
_cell.angle_gamma   90.00
#
_symmetry.space_group_name_H-M   'P 1'
#
loop_
_entity.id
_entity.type
_entity.pdbx_description
1 polymer ?
#
loop_
_entity_poly.entity_id
_entity_poly.type
_entity_poly.pdbx_seq_one_letter_code
_entity_poly.pdbx_strand_id
1 'polypeptide(L)'
;ELIQATWDEIDFIGKVWRIAPERMKMGTAHIVPLSAQTLDLLGELKKITGGSKHLFPSVKGDGKTMSNNTILFALYRMGYKDRMTGHGFRGVASTALREQGFSRDVVELQLSHLVGNEVERAYNTMELLAERTAMMQAWADYLDAQRGIGQVVQFKQA
;
A
#
# COMPACT_ATOMS: atom_id res chain seq x y z
N GLU A 1 -3.46 8.89 2.38
CA GLU A 1 -4.21 7.73 2.86
C GLU A 1 -3.40 6.94 3.90
N LEU A 2 -2.23 6.35 3.55
CA LEU A 2 -1.45 5.46 4.41
C LEU A 2 -1.09 6.08 5.78
N ILE A 3 -0.57 7.30 5.82
CA ILE A 3 -0.11 7.96 7.06
C ILE A 3 -1.22 8.12 8.08
N GLN A 4 -2.44 8.35 7.62
CA GLN A 4 -3.62 8.55 8.48
C GLN A 4 -4.40 7.25 8.73
N ALA A 5 -3.89 6.10 8.26
CA ALA A 5 -4.57 4.83 8.45
C ALA A 5 -4.76 4.48 9.92
N THR A 6 -5.92 3.93 10.25
CA THR A 6 -6.26 3.50 11.61
C THR A 6 -6.46 1.98 11.66
N TRP A 7 -6.27 1.39 12.83
CA TRP A 7 -6.43 -0.05 13.01
C TRP A 7 -7.86 -0.53 12.75
N ASP A 8 -8.86 0.31 12.99
CA ASP A 8 -10.29 0.00 12.75
C ASP A 8 -10.61 -0.19 11.26
N GLU A 9 -9.78 0.35 10.37
CA GLU A 9 -9.94 0.19 8.92
C GLU A 9 -9.42 -1.14 8.39
N ILE A 10 -8.62 -1.88 9.19
CA ILE A 10 -7.98 -3.13 8.79
C ILE A 10 -8.85 -4.31 9.22
N ASP A 11 -9.48 -4.94 8.26
CA ASP A 11 -10.21 -6.19 8.42
C ASP A 11 -9.27 -7.38 8.17
N PHE A 12 -8.69 -7.93 9.24
CA PHE A 12 -7.77 -9.07 9.17
C PHE A 12 -8.48 -10.37 8.72
N ILE A 13 -9.78 -10.52 9.03
CA ILE A 13 -10.57 -11.70 8.64
C ILE A 13 -10.94 -11.61 7.18
N GLY A 14 -11.49 -10.48 6.75
CA GLY A 14 -11.84 -10.20 5.35
C GLY A 14 -10.62 -9.91 4.47
N LYS A 15 -9.41 -9.78 5.06
CA LYS A 15 -8.15 -9.48 4.38
C LYS A 15 -8.23 -8.22 3.50
N VAL A 16 -8.85 -7.17 4.02
CA VAL A 16 -9.01 -5.91 3.31
C VAL A 16 -8.74 -4.70 4.22
N TRP A 17 -8.27 -3.64 3.63
CA TRP A 17 -8.26 -2.30 4.21
C TRP A 17 -9.41 -1.50 3.63
N ARG A 18 -10.31 -1.01 4.50
CA ARG A 18 -11.50 -0.24 4.14
C ARG A 18 -11.28 1.24 4.43
N ILE A 19 -11.18 2.04 3.38
CA ILE A 19 -10.97 3.48 3.50
C ILE A 19 -12.30 4.17 3.28
N ALA A 20 -12.74 4.91 4.31
CA ALA A 20 -14.00 5.64 4.26
C ALA A 20 -13.95 6.81 3.24
N PRO A 21 -15.11 7.21 2.66
CA PRO A 21 -15.17 8.26 1.65
C PRO A 21 -14.54 9.59 2.10
N GLU A 22 -14.69 9.94 3.37
CA GLU A 22 -14.18 11.19 3.96
C GLU A 22 -12.67 11.29 3.95
N ARG A 23 -11.98 10.13 3.84
CA ARG A 23 -10.52 10.04 3.75
C ARG A 23 -10.00 9.99 2.33
N MET A 24 -10.87 9.85 1.36
CA MET A 24 -10.53 9.75 -0.06
C MET A 24 -10.69 11.10 -0.74
N LYS A 25 -9.69 11.48 -1.56
CA LYS A 25 -9.72 12.75 -2.31
C LYS A 25 -10.98 12.91 -3.18
N MET A 26 -11.50 11.80 -3.71
CA MET A 26 -12.66 11.79 -4.60
C MET A 26 -13.98 11.50 -3.86
N GLY A 27 -13.97 11.43 -2.53
CA GLY A 27 -15.19 11.19 -1.74
C GLY A 27 -15.85 9.84 -1.96
N THR A 28 -15.14 8.85 -2.51
CA THR A 28 -15.66 7.50 -2.76
C THR A 28 -14.89 6.50 -1.88
N ALA A 29 -15.60 5.62 -1.17
CA ALA A 29 -14.98 4.58 -0.36
C ALA A 29 -14.05 3.70 -1.23
N HIS A 30 -12.94 3.28 -0.65
CA HIS A 30 -11.99 2.42 -1.33
C HIS A 30 -11.68 1.17 -0.51
N ILE A 31 -11.74 0.00 -1.14
CA ILE A 31 -11.39 -1.28 -0.55
C ILE A 31 -10.07 -1.75 -1.16
N VAL A 32 -9.07 -2.00 -0.33
CA VAL A 32 -7.75 -2.46 -0.74
C VAL A 32 -7.57 -3.91 -0.28
N PRO A 33 -7.50 -4.90 -1.19
CA PRO A 33 -7.14 -6.27 -0.83
C PRO A 33 -5.74 -6.32 -0.23
N LEU A 34 -5.58 -7.11 0.83
CA LEU A 34 -4.32 -7.30 1.53
C LEU A 34 -3.74 -8.67 1.20
N SER A 35 -2.52 -8.70 0.65
CA SER A 35 -1.77 -9.95 0.43
C SER A 35 -1.35 -10.59 1.76
N ALA A 36 -0.97 -11.86 1.72
CA ALA A 36 -0.48 -12.59 2.89
C ALA A 36 0.70 -11.85 3.55
N GLN A 37 1.67 -11.42 2.76
CA GLN A 37 2.84 -10.67 3.23
C GLN A 37 2.46 -9.33 3.89
N THR A 38 1.46 -8.64 3.33
CA THR A 38 0.97 -7.39 3.92
C THR A 38 0.29 -7.65 5.27
N LEU A 39 -0.48 -8.73 5.39
CA LEU A 39 -1.11 -9.12 6.66
C LEU A 39 -0.07 -9.48 7.73
N ASP A 40 1.01 -10.18 7.35
CA ASP A 40 2.11 -10.50 8.26
C ASP A 40 2.81 -9.22 8.75
N LEU A 41 3.13 -8.30 7.83
CA LEU A 41 3.71 -6.99 8.19
C LEU A 41 2.78 -6.17 9.10
N LEU A 42 1.48 -6.16 8.84
CA LEU A 42 0.50 -5.50 9.70
C LEU A 42 0.39 -6.18 11.07
N GLY A 43 0.51 -7.51 11.12
CA GLY A 43 0.56 -8.28 12.36
C GLY A 43 1.77 -7.88 13.22
N GLU A 44 2.96 -7.77 12.63
CA GLU A 44 4.15 -7.29 13.32
C GLU A 44 4.02 -5.81 13.76
N LEU A 45 3.52 -4.97 12.89
CA LEU A 45 3.27 -3.56 13.22
C LEU A 45 2.30 -3.42 14.39
N LYS A 46 1.27 -4.27 14.46
CA LYS A 46 0.27 -4.24 15.52
C LYS A 46 0.86 -4.55 16.90
N LYS A 47 1.92 -5.36 16.98
CA LYS A 47 2.64 -5.60 18.24
C LYS A 47 3.32 -4.33 18.74
N ILE A 48 3.71 -3.43 17.84
CA ILE A 48 4.43 -2.18 18.15
C ILE A 48 3.46 -1.03 18.41
N THR A 49 2.44 -0.86 17.55
CA THR A 49 1.56 0.32 17.53
C THR A 49 0.10 0.02 17.83
N GLY A 50 -0.26 -1.24 18.14
CA GLY A 50 -1.65 -1.66 18.36
C GLY A 50 -2.36 -0.99 19.54
N GLY A 51 -1.62 -0.40 20.47
CA GLY A 51 -2.17 0.45 21.54
C GLY A 51 -2.53 1.87 21.10
N SER A 52 -2.19 2.26 19.85
CA SER A 52 -2.55 3.55 19.24
C SER A 52 -3.77 3.38 18.32
N LYS A 53 -4.51 4.46 18.09
CA LYS A 53 -5.54 4.52 17.05
C LYS A 53 -4.94 4.34 15.65
N HIS A 54 -3.78 4.93 15.40
CA HIS A 54 -3.15 4.97 14.09
C HIS A 54 -2.15 3.84 13.88
N LEU A 55 -2.04 3.33 12.64
CA LEU A 55 -1.00 2.36 12.26
C LEU A 55 0.40 2.98 12.44
N PHE A 56 0.53 4.26 12.08
CA PHE A 56 1.79 5.00 12.11
C PHE A 56 1.67 6.23 13.01
N PRO A 57 1.64 6.05 14.35
CA PRO A 57 1.58 7.17 15.27
C PRO A 57 2.87 7.99 15.25
N SER A 58 2.75 9.26 15.66
CA SER A 58 3.91 10.11 15.92
C SER A 58 4.73 9.57 17.09
N VAL A 59 6.04 9.57 16.96
CA VAL A 59 6.97 9.18 18.05
C VAL A 59 6.91 10.13 19.25
N LYS A 60 6.28 11.28 19.11
CA LYS A 60 6.12 12.27 20.20
C LYS A 60 5.01 11.92 21.17
N GLY A 61 4.20 10.89 20.90
CA GLY A 61 3.10 10.46 21.77
C GLY A 61 1.96 11.47 21.89
N ASP A 62 1.82 12.39 20.93
CA ASP A 62 0.86 13.49 20.92
C ASP A 62 -0.51 13.12 20.27
N GLY A 63 -0.76 11.84 20.09
CA GLY A 63 -1.97 11.33 19.42
C GLY A 63 -2.04 11.60 17.92
N LYS A 64 -1.00 12.19 17.35
CA LYS A 64 -0.89 12.49 15.91
C LYS A 64 -0.27 11.32 15.16
N THR A 65 -0.31 11.41 13.84
CA THR A 65 0.35 10.48 12.92
C THR A 65 1.79 10.90 12.65
N MET A 66 2.59 10.00 12.07
CA MET A 66 3.91 10.36 11.56
C MET A 66 3.81 11.48 10.52
N SER A 67 4.91 12.23 10.34
CA SER A 67 4.98 13.33 9.35
C SER A 67 4.86 12.81 7.91
N ASN A 68 4.23 13.61 7.04
CA ASN A 68 4.16 13.36 5.59
C ASN A 68 5.55 13.15 4.95
N ASN A 69 6.58 13.77 5.51
CA ASN A 69 7.95 13.66 4.99
C ASN A 69 8.71 12.43 5.52
N THR A 70 8.15 11.66 6.45
CA THR A 70 8.87 10.54 7.08
C THR A 70 9.35 9.51 6.07
N ILE A 71 8.49 9.11 5.13
CA ILE A 71 8.84 8.15 4.06
C ILE A 71 9.89 8.76 3.13
N LEU A 72 9.73 10.02 2.74
CA LEU A 72 10.66 10.71 1.85
C LEU A 72 12.07 10.79 2.48
N PHE A 73 12.15 11.20 3.74
CA PHE A 73 13.44 11.25 4.44
C PHE A 73 14.03 9.86 4.69
N ALA A 74 13.22 8.83 4.86
CA ALA A 74 13.72 7.45 4.92
C ALA A 74 14.38 7.05 3.59
N LEU A 75 13.76 7.34 2.45
CA LEU A 75 14.34 7.12 1.13
C LEU A 75 15.64 7.89 0.94
N TYR A 76 15.71 9.14 1.41
CA TYR A 76 16.92 9.95 1.32
C TYR A 76 18.09 9.33 2.12
N ARG A 77 17.83 8.86 3.34
CA ARG A 77 18.84 8.15 4.16
C ARG A 77 19.33 6.85 3.53
N MET A 78 18.48 6.20 2.73
CA MET A 78 18.83 4.98 1.97
C MET A 78 19.53 5.30 0.64
N GLY A 79 19.86 6.56 0.34
CA GLY A 79 20.55 6.97 -0.89
C GLY A 79 19.65 7.15 -2.12
N TYR A 80 18.33 7.19 -1.95
CA TYR A 80 17.37 7.38 -3.04
C TYR A 80 16.93 8.85 -3.23
N LYS A 81 17.66 9.81 -2.67
CA LYS A 81 17.39 11.22 -2.93
C LYS A 81 17.44 11.49 -4.43
N ASP A 82 16.46 12.23 -4.95
CA ASP A 82 16.28 12.58 -6.36
C ASP A 82 16.10 11.39 -7.33
N ARG A 83 16.02 10.16 -6.80
CA ARG A 83 15.82 8.93 -7.57
C ARG A 83 14.45 8.30 -7.34
N MET A 84 13.89 8.44 -6.13
CA MET A 84 12.62 7.84 -5.76
C MET A 84 11.84 8.74 -4.79
N THR A 85 10.53 8.75 -4.96
CA THR A 85 9.57 9.40 -4.04
C THR A 85 8.51 8.40 -3.59
N GLY A 86 7.76 8.73 -2.54
CA GLY A 86 6.61 7.90 -2.14
C GLY A 86 5.59 7.70 -3.27
N HIS A 87 5.40 8.69 -4.13
CA HIS A 87 4.52 8.57 -5.31
C HIS A 87 5.13 7.69 -6.42
N GLY A 88 6.45 7.65 -6.52
CA GLY A 88 7.15 6.81 -7.50
C GLY A 88 6.86 5.32 -7.36
N PHE A 89 6.64 4.82 -6.14
CA PHE A 89 6.24 3.43 -5.90
C PHE A 89 4.94 3.06 -6.61
N ARG A 90 4.00 4.00 -6.71
CA ARG A 90 2.75 3.80 -7.42
C ARG A 90 2.96 3.58 -8.93
N GLY A 91 3.86 4.36 -9.54
CA GLY A 91 4.25 4.20 -10.94
C GLY A 91 4.94 2.87 -11.20
N VAL A 92 5.89 2.48 -10.33
CA VAL A 92 6.59 1.19 -10.42
C VAL A 92 5.60 0.03 -10.35
N ALA A 93 4.70 0.03 -9.38
CA ALA A 93 3.67 -1.02 -9.24
C ALA A 93 2.77 -1.08 -10.47
N SER A 94 2.28 0.07 -10.97
CA SER A 94 1.42 0.12 -12.15
C SER A 94 2.11 -0.46 -13.38
N THR A 95 3.37 -0.12 -13.62
CA THR A 95 4.14 -0.65 -14.76
C THR A 95 4.35 -2.15 -14.64
N ALA A 96 4.90 -2.60 -13.52
CA ALA A 96 5.23 -4.00 -13.31
C ALA A 96 3.99 -4.92 -13.34
N LEU A 97 2.85 -4.47 -12.81
CA LEU A 97 1.61 -5.24 -12.85
C LEU A 97 1.06 -5.37 -14.28
N ARG A 98 1.15 -4.32 -15.08
CA ARG A 98 0.77 -4.38 -16.51
C ARG A 98 1.70 -5.30 -17.31
N GLU A 99 2.99 -5.29 -17.04
CA GLU A 99 3.96 -6.20 -17.66
C GLU A 99 3.68 -7.67 -17.29
N GLN A 100 3.12 -7.93 -16.10
CA GLN A 100 2.64 -9.24 -15.67
C GLN A 100 1.28 -9.64 -16.29
N GLY A 101 0.68 -8.79 -17.13
CA GLY A 101 -0.54 -9.10 -17.88
C GLY A 101 -1.84 -8.72 -17.18
N PHE A 102 -1.81 -8.03 -16.04
CA PHE A 102 -3.04 -7.53 -15.40
C PHE A 102 -3.66 -6.41 -16.22
N SER A 103 -5.01 -6.45 -16.34
CA SER A 103 -5.73 -5.47 -17.13
C SER A 103 -5.57 -4.06 -16.58
N ARG A 104 -5.63 -3.08 -17.49
CA ARG A 104 -5.54 -1.67 -17.11
C ARG A 104 -6.58 -1.30 -16.07
N ASP A 105 -7.82 -1.74 -16.25
CA ASP A 105 -8.93 -1.35 -15.38
C ASP A 105 -8.76 -1.87 -13.96
N VAL A 106 -8.28 -3.10 -13.79
CA VAL A 106 -7.97 -3.69 -12.48
C VAL A 106 -6.86 -2.89 -11.77
N VAL A 107 -5.80 -2.52 -12.51
CA VAL A 107 -4.68 -1.73 -11.96
C VAL A 107 -5.14 -0.32 -11.59
N GLU A 108 -5.86 0.38 -12.48
CA GLU A 108 -6.35 1.74 -12.22
C GLU A 108 -7.34 1.78 -11.06
N LEU A 109 -8.24 0.79 -10.96
CA LEU A 109 -9.19 0.67 -9.85
C LEU A 109 -8.46 0.43 -8.53
N GLN A 110 -7.41 -0.40 -8.52
CA GLN A 110 -6.56 -0.61 -7.34
C GLN A 110 -5.87 0.67 -6.90
N LEU A 111 -5.46 1.48 -7.86
CA LEU A 111 -4.84 2.78 -7.62
C LEU A 111 -5.86 3.88 -7.30
N SER A 112 -7.14 3.55 -7.12
CA SER A 112 -8.21 4.52 -6.85
C SER A 112 -8.33 5.60 -7.94
N HIS A 113 -7.98 5.26 -9.18
CA HIS A 113 -8.31 6.10 -10.32
C HIS A 113 -9.75 5.83 -10.75
N LEU A 114 -10.44 6.89 -11.16
CA LEU A 114 -11.82 6.75 -11.62
C LEU A 114 -11.83 6.04 -12.98
N VAL A 115 -12.41 4.86 -13.03
CA VAL A 115 -12.66 4.10 -14.25
C VAL A 115 -14.18 4.07 -14.48
N GLY A 116 -14.65 4.61 -15.60
CA GLY A 116 -16.06 4.62 -15.97
C GLY A 116 -16.92 5.69 -15.25
N ASN A 117 -18.22 5.64 -15.51
CA ASN A 117 -19.23 6.50 -14.89
C ASN A 117 -19.59 6.02 -13.46
N GLU A 118 -20.44 6.76 -12.75
CA GLU A 118 -20.75 6.49 -11.33
C GLU A 118 -21.44 5.13 -11.09
N VAL A 119 -22.28 4.69 -12.02
CA VAL A 119 -22.98 3.38 -11.96
C VAL A 119 -22.01 2.24 -12.24
N GLU A 120 -21.16 2.38 -13.26
CA GLU A 120 -20.10 1.40 -13.57
C GLU A 120 -19.09 1.25 -12.43
N ARG A 121 -18.78 2.33 -11.72
CA ARG A 121 -17.85 2.29 -10.57
C ARG A 121 -18.37 1.47 -9.39
N ALA A 122 -19.65 1.59 -9.05
CA ALA A 122 -20.26 0.80 -7.98
C ALA A 122 -20.26 -0.70 -8.33
N TYR A 123 -20.53 -1.03 -9.58
CA TYR A 123 -20.53 -2.39 -10.10
C TYR A 123 -19.09 -2.96 -10.17
N ASN A 124 -18.16 -2.24 -10.79
CA ASN A 124 -16.77 -2.66 -10.98
C ASN A 124 -16.01 -2.86 -9.66
N THR A 125 -16.32 -2.08 -8.61
CA THR A 125 -15.62 -2.18 -7.32
C THR A 125 -15.83 -3.54 -6.65
N MET A 126 -17.02 -4.11 -6.77
CA MET A 126 -17.34 -5.44 -6.22
C MET A 126 -16.91 -6.57 -7.17
N GLU A 127 -17.14 -6.40 -8.47
CA GLU A 127 -16.90 -7.44 -9.48
C GLU A 127 -15.40 -7.71 -9.67
N LEU A 128 -14.58 -6.67 -9.67
CA LEU A 128 -13.12 -6.80 -9.83
C LEU A 128 -12.37 -7.03 -8.51
N LEU A 129 -13.06 -7.21 -7.38
CA LEU A 129 -12.38 -7.41 -6.09
C LEU A 129 -11.58 -8.71 -6.08
N ALA A 130 -12.10 -9.78 -6.66
CA ALA A 130 -11.39 -11.05 -6.76
C ALA A 130 -10.12 -10.94 -7.62
N GLU A 131 -10.20 -10.28 -8.77
CA GLU A 131 -9.06 -10.04 -9.65
C GLU A 131 -8.02 -9.14 -8.97
N ARG A 132 -8.46 -8.09 -8.27
CA ARG A 132 -7.58 -7.23 -7.49
C ARG A 132 -6.91 -7.97 -6.35
N THR A 133 -7.59 -8.92 -5.71
CA THR A 133 -7.01 -9.76 -4.66
C THR A 133 -5.89 -10.63 -5.22
N ALA A 134 -6.13 -11.30 -6.36
CA ALA A 134 -5.11 -12.08 -7.05
C ALA A 134 -3.92 -11.21 -7.49
N MET A 135 -4.19 -10.03 -8.03
CA MET A 135 -3.16 -9.06 -8.45
C MET A 135 -2.30 -8.59 -7.27
N MET A 136 -2.90 -8.26 -6.12
CA MET A 136 -2.15 -7.80 -4.95
C MET A 136 -1.30 -8.92 -4.34
N GLN A 137 -1.76 -10.19 -4.41
CA GLN A 137 -0.93 -11.32 -4.02
C GLN A 137 0.24 -11.51 -4.99
N ALA A 138 0.00 -11.50 -6.30
CA ALA A 138 1.05 -11.61 -7.31
C ALA A 138 2.09 -10.48 -7.18
N TRP A 139 1.66 -9.26 -6.86
CA TRP A 139 2.56 -8.13 -6.58
C TRP A 139 3.47 -8.39 -5.38
N ALA A 140 2.92 -8.91 -4.29
CA ALA A 140 3.69 -9.21 -3.10
C ALA A 140 4.69 -10.35 -3.34
N ASP A 141 4.28 -11.40 -4.06
CA ASP A 141 5.15 -12.53 -4.46
C ASP A 141 6.29 -12.06 -5.38
N TYR A 142 5.97 -11.15 -6.32
CA TYR A 142 6.99 -10.53 -7.18
C TYR A 142 8.01 -9.74 -6.36
N LEU A 143 7.58 -8.95 -5.38
CA LEU A 143 8.50 -8.21 -4.51
C LEU A 143 9.39 -9.13 -3.68
N ASP A 144 8.85 -10.24 -3.16
CA ASP A 144 9.64 -11.23 -2.42
C ASP A 144 10.68 -11.91 -3.33
N ALA A 145 10.31 -12.24 -4.56
CA ALA A 145 11.25 -12.78 -5.54
C ALA A 145 12.41 -11.81 -5.84
N GLN A 146 12.13 -10.49 -5.92
CA GLN A 146 13.18 -9.48 -6.12
C GLN A 146 14.13 -9.37 -4.93
N ARG A 147 13.66 -9.61 -3.70
CA ARG A 147 14.53 -9.62 -2.50
C ARG A 147 15.60 -10.73 -2.56
N GLY A 148 15.27 -11.88 -3.17
CA GLY A 148 16.21 -12.99 -3.36
C GLY A 148 17.26 -12.74 -4.45
N ILE A 149 17.04 -11.80 -5.36
CA ILE A 149 17.95 -11.47 -6.47
C ILE A 149 18.99 -10.41 -6.04
N GLY A 150 18.69 -9.61 -5.02
CA GLY A 150 19.61 -8.62 -4.47
C GLY A 150 20.77 -9.31 -3.74
N GLN A 151 21.92 -9.43 -4.37
CA GLN A 151 23.15 -9.83 -3.68
C GLN A 151 23.46 -8.80 -2.59
N VAL A 152 23.43 -9.23 -1.34
CA VAL A 152 23.95 -8.44 -0.23
C VAL A 152 25.46 -8.35 -0.40
N VAL A 153 25.93 -7.24 -0.98
CA VAL A 153 27.37 -6.94 -1.01
C VAL A 153 27.74 -6.55 0.43
N GLN A 154 28.40 -7.45 1.14
CA GLN A 154 29.02 -7.10 2.42
C GLN A 154 30.11 -6.07 2.16
N PHE A 155 29.90 -4.85 2.66
CA PHE A 155 30.96 -3.86 2.71
C PHE A 155 32.06 -4.41 3.65
N LYS A 156 33.23 -4.72 3.11
CA LYS A 156 34.42 -4.91 3.94
C LYS A 156 34.70 -3.56 4.63
N GLN A 157 34.63 -3.55 5.95
CA GLN A 157 35.18 -2.44 6.73
C GLN A 157 36.68 -2.39 6.43
N ALA A 158 37.16 -1.20 5.99
CA ALA A 158 38.58 -0.92 5.84
C ALA A 158 39.18 -0.65 7.23
#